data_a0537da7c2f28bce5a4c7d8e653890d0
#
_entry.id   a0537da7c2f28bce5a4c7d8e653890d0
#
_cell.length_a   1.000
_cell.length_b   1.000
_cell.length_c   1.000
_cell.angle_alpha   90.00
_cell.angle_beta   90.00
_cell.angle_gamma   90.00
#
_symmetry.space_group_name_H-M   'P 1'
#
loop_
_entity.id
_entity.type
_entity.pdbx_description
1 polymer ?
#
loop_
_entity_poly.entity_id
_entity_poly.type
_entity_poly.pdbx_seq_one_letter_code
_entity_poly.pdbx_strand_id
1 'polypeptide(L)'
;CLGMAGVMAAGTMLSGCGKEQANGKVKIEVVQYKPEAVDVFEELEKKFNETHDNIELVIDSPNDAMTILKTRFIREDYPDIIGIGGDVNYSNFLDSDMLMDISDFDGLDDIKEAYLETDKELEYVPMDGVYAMPYMANAAGVLYNKDMFEEHGWTIPTTWDEFTSLCEKIEAEGILPLYFGFKDSWTCLAPWNAIAVDLAPSDVCSEVNKGNTTFTDNYREVAEKEKALLTYAQDNPAAYGYNDACTAFAKGESAMFVIGSYAVPQIKSVNPDMNIDSFVFPASNNAEENVLNSGNDLQFSVMKDCKHKEEAYEVLRFFMEDENVQSYIDDQSAVPCKKGDFELPSMLDGMKEYINEGKLVDYQDHHYPSEMSVDAMIQTYLLDDSENATDKFLKKFDTEWVRYNRDLIQKVQDYEKENGSNN
;
A
#
# COMPACT_ATOMS: atom_id res chain seq x y z
N CYS A 1 75.57 -26.22 17.24
CA CYS A 1 75.21 -26.86 15.98
C CYS A 1 74.15 -26.03 15.29
N LEU A 2 74.49 -25.60 14.10
CA LEU A 2 73.72 -24.74 13.21
C LEU A 2 72.44 -25.40 12.76
N GLY A 3 71.37 -24.60 12.62
CA GLY A 3 70.15 -24.94 11.92
C GLY A 3 69.55 -23.65 11.32
N MET A 4 69.67 -23.52 10.03
CA MET A 4 69.15 -22.42 9.20
C MET A 4 67.62 -22.42 9.19
N ALA A 5 66.96 -21.29 9.51
CA ALA A 5 65.55 -21.07 9.37
C ALA A 5 65.29 -20.36 8.03
N GLY A 6 64.58 -21.03 7.11
CA GLY A 6 64.04 -20.45 5.91
C GLY A 6 62.74 -19.71 6.20
N VAL A 7 62.71 -18.43 5.86
CA VAL A 7 61.49 -17.61 5.87
C VAL A 7 60.74 -17.82 4.60
N MET A 8 59.60 -18.49 4.62
CA MET A 8 58.60 -18.45 3.55
C MET A 8 57.63 -17.32 3.84
N ALA A 9 57.67 -16.30 3.02
CA ALA A 9 56.63 -15.27 2.96
C ALA A 9 55.39 -15.85 2.25
N ALA A 10 54.35 -16.13 3.03
CA ALA A 10 53.05 -16.43 2.48
C ALA A 10 52.32 -15.10 2.23
N GLY A 11 52.22 -14.72 0.96
CA GLY A 11 51.35 -13.63 0.54
C GLY A 11 49.88 -14.04 0.76
N THR A 12 49.21 -13.42 1.74
CA THR A 12 47.77 -13.51 1.87
C THR A 12 47.13 -12.65 0.79
N MET A 13 46.67 -13.28 -0.28
CA MET A 13 45.70 -12.68 -1.17
C MET A 13 44.38 -12.58 -0.37
N LEU A 14 43.97 -11.37 -0.08
CA LEU A 14 42.58 -11.09 0.32
C LEU A 14 41.73 -11.31 -0.93
N SER A 15 41.19 -12.52 -1.06
CA SER A 15 40.05 -12.77 -1.96
C SER A 15 38.83 -12.13 -1.31
N GLY A 16 38.29 -11.07 -1.93
CA GLY A 16 36.96 -10.61 -1.64
C GLY A 16 35.98 -11.78 -1.86
N CYS A 17 35.20 -12.13 -0.86
CA CYS A 17 34.10 -13.08 -0.98
C CYS A 17 33.02 -12.47 -1.88
N GLY A 18 33.12 -12.66 -3.19
CA GLY A 18 31.95 -12.79 -4.02
C GLY A 18 31.29 -14.12 -3.64
N LYS A 19 29.99 -14.14 -3.42
CA LYS A 19 29.20 -15.37 -3.25
C LYS A 19 29.34 -16.17 -4.55
N GLU A 20 30.27 -17.12 -4.60
CA GLU A 20 30.49 -17.98 -5.77
C GLU A 20 29.47 -19.11 -5.83
N GLN A 21 28.92 -19.26 -7.00
CA GLN A 21 28.04 -20.26 -7.60
C GLN A 21 28.32 -21.70 -7.14
N ALA A 22 27.40 -22.30 -6.40
CA ALA A 22 27.53 -23.71 -6.01
C ALA A 22 27.21 -24.70 -7.15
N ASN A 23 26.52 -24.27 -8.26
CA ASN A 23 26.11 -25.16 -9.36
C ASN A 23 26.17 -24.54 -10.76
N GLY A 24 26.88 -23.44 -10.99
CA GLY A 24 26.94 -22.78 -12.30
C GLY A 24 25.71 -21.97 -12.69
N LYS A 25 24.70 -21.87 -11.81
CA LYS A 25 23.51 -21.01 -11.96
C LYS A 25 23.78 -19.63 -11.35
N VAL A 26 23.18 -18.59 -11.93
CA VAL A 26 23.11 -17.26 -11.31
C VAL A 26 22.05 -17.30 -10.21
N LYS A 27 22.40 -16.90 -8.99
CA LYS A 27 21.43 -16.78 -7.92
C LYS A 27 20.81 -15.38 -7.95
N ILE A 28 19.47 -15.30 -7.95
CA ILE A 28 18.68 -14.09 -7.76
C ILE A 28 17.96 -14.20 -6.43
N GLU A 29 18.21 -13.26 -5.53
CA GLU A 29 17.58 -13.17 -4.22
C GLU A 29 16.49 -12.09 -4.24
N VAL A 30 15.27 -12.48 -3.89
CA VAL A 30 14.13 -11.58 -3.69
C VAL A 30 13.80 -11.55 -2.21
N VAL A 31 13.70 -10.36 -1.63
CA VAL A 31 13.16 -10.18 -0.27
C VAL A 31 11.86 -9.39 -0.39
N GLN A 32 10.74 -9.99 -0.01
CA GLN A 32 9.43 -9.34 -0.07
C GLN A 32 8.81 -9.18 1.32
N TYR A 33 7.92 -8.20 1.49
CA TYR A 33 7.48 -7.72 2.79
C TYR A 33 6.15 -8.30 3.28
N LYS A 34 5.47 -9.15 2.49
CA LYS A 34 4.16 -9.73 2.82
C LYS A 34 4.32 -11.18 3.31
N PRO A 35 4.40 -11.41 4.63
CA PRO A 35 4.55 -12.76 5.17
C PRO A 35 3.29 -13.63 4.92
N GLU A 36 2.11 -13.01 4.75
CA GLU A 36 0.86 -13.70 4.40
C GLU A 36 0.91 -14.32 2.99
N ALA A 37 1.75 -13.80 2.09
CA ALA A 37 1.92 -14.32 0.73
C ALA A 37 3.04 -15.38 0.63
N VAL A 38 3.57 -15.90 1.74
CA VAL A 38 4.69 -16.84 1.74
C VAL A 38 4.37 -18.09 0.93
N ASP A 39 3.17 -18.66 1.07
CA ASP A 39 2.79 -19.92 0.41
C ASP A 39 2.78 -19.76 -1.12
N VAL A 40 2.16 -18.71 -1.66
CA VAL A 40 2.15 -18.46 -3.11
C VAL A 40 3.54 -18.17 -3.65
N PHE A 41 4.39 -17.46 -2.89
CA PHE A 41 5.77 -17.20 -3.33
C PHE A 41 6.65 -18.45 -3.26
N GLU A 42 6.46 -19.37 -2.31
CA GLU A 42 7.15 -20.67 -2.30
C GLU A 42 6.76 -21.52 -3.53
N GLU A 43 5.49 -21.48 -3.94
CA GLU A 43 5.04 -22.14 -5.17
C GLU A 43 5.65 -21.52 -6.43
N LEU A 44 5.69 -20.18 -6.51
CA LEU A 44 6.30 -19.45 -7.62
C LEU A 44 7.81 -19.69 -7.70
N GLU A 45 8.52 -19.67 -6.57
CA GLU A 45 9.95 -20.00 -6.51
C GLU A 45 10.21 -21.41 -7.04
N LYS A 46 9.45 -22.38 -6.58
CA LYS A 46 9.56 -23.77 -7.05
C LYS A 46 9.31 -23.88 -8.55
N LYS A 47 8.22 -23.28 -9.05
CA LYS A 47 7.85 -23.29 -10.48
C LYS A 47 8.96 -22.66 -11.35
N PHE A 48 9.51 -21.53 -10.92
CA PHE A 48 10.62 -20.88 -11.59
C PHE A 48 11.84 -21.79 -11.67
N ASN A 49 12.26 -22.35 -10.54
CA ASN A 49 13.45 -23.19 -10.43
C ASN A 49 13.33 -24.53 -11.19
N GLU A 50 12.12 -25.02 -11.45
CA GLU A 50 11.86 -26.20 -12.27
C GLU A 50 11.95 -25.90 -13.78
N THR A 51 11.77 -24.63 -14.20
CA THR A 51 11.71 -24.23 -15.62
C THR A 51 12.94 -23.47 -16.10
N HIS A 52 13.80 -22.99 -15.18
CA HIS A 52 14.98 -22.17 -15.49
C HIS A 52 16.28 -22.87 -15.02
N ASP A 53 17.04 -23.37 -15.99
CA ASP A 53 18.26 -24.13 -15.69
C ASP A 53 19.47 -23.25 -15.35
N ASN A 54 19.48 -21.98 -15.74
CA ASN A 54 20.59 -21.03 -15.63
C ASN A 54 20.46 -20.06 -14.42
N ILE A 55 19.28 -19.97 -13.80
CA ILE A 55 19.01 -19.11 -12.65
C ILE A 55 18.52 -19.96 -11.47
N GLU A 56 18.93 -19.60 -10.28
CA GLU A 56 18.38 -20.07 -9.01
C GLU A 56 17.67 -18.91 -8.33
N LEU A 57 16.35 -18.93 -8.33
CA LEU A 57 15.52 -17.97 -7.61
C LEU A 57 15.40 -18.38 -6.14
N VAL A 58 15.59 -17.43 -5.23
CA VAL A 58 15.35 -17.60 -3.80
C VAL A 58 14.50 -16.42 -3.31
N ILE A 59 13.33 -16.72 -2.77
CA ILE A 59 12.41 -15.72 -2.25
C ILE A 59 12.34 -15.83 -0.72
N ASP A 60 12.60 -14.74 -0.03
CA ASP A 60 12.49 -14.63 1.43
C ASP A 60 11.32 -13.70 1.79
N SER A 61 10.43 -14.17 2.65
CA SER A 61 9.19 -13.51 3.05
C SER A 61 9.13 -13.35 4.60
N PRO A 62 10.09 -12.64 5.22
CA PRO A 62 10.18 -12.59 6.67
C PRO A 62 9.10 -11.66 7.28
N ASN A 63 8.66 -11.97 8.50
CA ASN A 63 7.66 -11.17 9.22
C ASN A 63 8.07 -9.69 9.42
N ASP A 64 9.38 -9.42 9.55
CA ASP A 64 9.91 -8.07 9.79
C ASP A 64 10.78 -7.60 8.60
N ALA A 65 10.34 -7.86 7.38
CA ALA A 65 11.12 -7.61 6.16
C ALA A 65 11.73 -6.21 6.09
N MET A 66 10.97 -5.16 6.41
CA MET A 66 11.46 -3.78 6.36
C MET A 66 12.59 -3.51 7.38
N THR A 67 12.52 -4.08 8.57
CA THR A 67 13.59 -3.99 9.58
C THR A 67 14.83 -4.76 9.13
N ILE A 68 14.63 -5.93 8.54
CA ILE A 68 15.70 -6.77 7.99
C ILE A 68 16.38 -6.06 6.84
N LEU A 69 15.63 -5.53 5.86
CA LEU A 69 16.16 -4.78 4.71
C LEU A 69 16.98 -3.57 5.18
N LYS A 70 16.42 -2.71 6.05
CA LYS A 70 17.14 -1.55 6.61
C LYS A 70 18.44 -1.96 7.32
N THR A 71 18.42 -3.10 8.05
CA THR A 71 19.63 -3.62 8.70
C THR A 71 20.66 -4.15 7.72
N ARG A 72 20.21 -4.85 6.66
CA ARG A 72 21.07 -5.34 5.57
C ARG A 72 21.70 -4.17 4.81
N PHE A 73 20.93 -3.13 4.49
CA PHE A 73 21.40 -1.94 3.79
C PHE A 73 22.51 -1.20 4.54
N ILE A 74 22.43 -1.10 5.89
CA ILE A 74 23.52 -0.53 6.71
C ILE A 74 24.82 -1.34 6.57
N ARG A 75 24.72 -2.63 6.25
CA ARG A 75 25.88 -3.54 6.08
C ARG A 75 26.31 -3.67 4.63
N GLU A 76 25.70 -2.92 3.72
CA GLU A 76 25.91 -3.03 2.28
C GLU A 76 25.65 -4.47 1.75
N ASP A 77 24.72 -5.20 2.39
CA ASP A 77 24.26 -6.54 2.02
C ASP A 77 22.89 -6.42 1.35
N TYR A 78 22.88 -6.18 0.04
CA TYR A 78 21.67 -5.97 -0.74
C TYR A 78 21.19 -7.28 -1.36
N PRO A 79 19.86 -7.58 -1.33
CA PRO A 79 19.28 -8.58 -2.25
C PRO A 79 19.34 -8.06 -3.69
N ASP A 80 19.00 -8.88 -4.67
CA ASP A 80 18.91 -8.45 -6.07
C ASP A 80 17.61 -7.68 -6.33
N ILE A 81 16.51 -8.13 -5.75
CA ILE A 81 15.17 -7.55 -5.88
C ILE A 81 14.54 -7.39 -4.49
N ILE A 82 13.83 -6.30 -4.29
CA ILE A 82 12.95 -6.11 -3.13
C ILE A 82 11.49 -6.05 -3.58
N GLY A 83 10.61 -6.72 -2.83
CA GLY A 83 9.15 -6.61 -2.94
C GLY A 83 8.64 -5.77 -1.78
N ILE A 84 8.12 -4.58 -2.06
CA ILE A 84 7.65 -3.61 -1.05
C ILE A 84 6.35 -2.95 -1.50
N GLY A 85 5.67 -2.27 -0.59
CA GLY A 85 4.52 -1.42 -0.93
C GLY A 85 4.96 -0.13 -1.64
N GLY A 86 4.05 0.48 -2.38
CA GLY A 86 4.18 1.84 -2.90
C GLY A 86 3.85 2.84 -1.79
N ASP A 87 4.81 3.10 -0.91
CA ASP A 87 4.66 3.97 0.25
C ASP A 87 5.93 4.79 0.54
N VAL A 88 5.95 5.47 1.67
CA VAL A 88 7.10 6.29 2.12
C VAL A 88 8.43 5.52 2.18
N ASN A 89 8.41 4.18 2.32
CA ASN A 89 9.66 3.39 2.29
C ASN A 89 10.21 3.34 0.87
N TYR A 90 9.34 3.17 -0.14
CA TYR A 90 9.75 3.28 -1.55
C TYR A 90 10.35 4.67 -1.83
N SER A 91 9.65 5.74 -1.43
CA SER A 91 10.15 7.12 -1.57
C SER A 91 11.55 7.31 -0.97
N ASN A 92 11.76 6.76 0.24
CA ASN A 92 13.05 6.87 0.95
C ASN A 92 14.17 6.08 0.27
N PHE A 93 13.88 4.88 -0.27
CA PHE A 93 14.88 4.07 -0.98
C PHE A 93 15.25 4.71 -2.32
N LEU A 94 14.25 5.26 -3.02
CA LEU A 94 14.43 6.01 -4.25
C LEU A 94 15.28 7.27 -4.01
N ASP A 95 14.92 8.05 -3.01
CA ASP A 95 15.64 9.28 -2.63
C ASP A 95 17.09 9.02 -2.18
N SER A 96 17.35 7.85 -1.64
CA SER A 96 18.69 7.39 -1.24
C SER A 96 19.49 6.77 -2.38
N ASP A 97 19.01 6.84 -3.62
CA ASP A 97 19.67 6.31 -4.82
C ASP A 97 19.99 4.80 -4.74
N MET A 98 19.08 4.03 -4.11
CA MET A 98 19.27 2.60 -3.86
C MET A 98 18.65 1.70 -4.93
N LEU A 99 17.74 2.24 -5.75
CA LEU A 99 16.96 1.52 -6.73
C LEU A 99 17.55 1.69 -8.14
N MET A 100 17.45 0.64 -8.95
CA MET A 100 17.86 0.66 -10.35
C MET A 100 16.78 1.26 -11.22
N ASP A 101 17.16 2.12 -12.17
CA ASP A 101 16.26 2.53 -13.24
C ASP A 101 15.98 1.32 -14.16
N ILE A 102 14.71 0.93 -14.23
CA ILE A 102 14.22 -0.19 -15.04
C ILE A 102 13.37 0.27 -16.23
N SER A 103 13.53 1.52 -16.67
CA SER A 103 12.76 2.07 -17.80
C SER A 103 12.92 1.26 -19.11
N ASP A 104 13.97 0.48 -19.23
CA ASP A 104 14.22 -0.43 -20.34
C ASP A 104 13.64 -1.85 -20.15
N PHE A 105 12.92 -2.09 -19.04
CA PHE A 105 12.22 -3.35 -18.82
C PHE A 105 10.97 -3.43 -19.69
N ASP A 106 10.93 -4.42 -20.57
CA ASP A 106 9.85 -4.60 -21.55
C ASP A 106 8.47 -4.95 -20.95
N GLY A 107 8.43 -5.44 -19.70
CA GLY A 107 7.19 -5.73 -18.99
C GLY A 107 6.42 -4.49 -18.51
N LEU A 108 7.01 -3.30 -18.52
CA LEU A 108 6.33 -2.07 -18.08
C LEU A 108 5.15 -1.68 -18.99
N ASP A 109 5.22 -2.01 -20.29
CA ASP A 109 4.13 -1.73 -21.22
C ASP A 109 2.84 -2.49 -20.87
N ASP A 110 2.95 -3.58 -20.13
CA ASP A 110 1.84 -4.39 -19.66
C ASP A 110 1.23 -3.89 -18.33
N ILE A 111 1.84 -2.91 -17.67
CA ILE A 111 1.30 -2.32 -16.44
C ILE A 111 0.25 -1.25 -16.77
N LYS A 112 -0.83 -1.19 -16.00
CA LYS A 112 -1.83 -0.12 -16.07
C LYS A 112 -1.18 1.21 -15.68
N GLU A 113 -1.38 2.23 -16.51
CA GLU A 113 -0.76 3.56 -16.34
C GLU A 113 -1.03 4.16 -14.94
N ALA A 114 -2.25 3.99 -14.44
CA ALA A 114 -2.63 4.52 -13.13
C ALA A 114 -1.71 4.04 -11.99
N TYR A 115 -1.23 2.78 -12.03
CA TYR A 115 -0.31 2.27 -11.00
C TYR A 115 1.15 2.70 -11.20
N LEU A 116 1.55 3.03 -12.41
CA LEU A 116 2.84 3.68 -12.66
C LEU A 116 2.82 5.14 -12.20
N GLU A 117 1.69 5.83 -12.35
CA GLU A 117 1.51 7.20 -11.90
C GLU A 117 1.51 7.29 -10.36
N THR A 118 0.96 6.29 -9.63
CA THR A 118 1.04 6.30 -8.16
C THR A 118 2.49 6.27 -7.67
N ASP A 119 3.40 5.53 -8.34
CA ASP A 119 4.82 5.56 -8.00
C ASP A 119 5.47 6.92 -8.29
N LYS A 120 5.01 7.63 -9.33
CA LYS A 120 5.47 8.99 -9.64
C LYS A 120 5.04 10.01 -8.59
N GLU A 121 3.86 9.89 -8.04
CA GLU A 121 3.36 10.73 -6.96
C GLU A 121 4.16 10.55 -5.66
N LEU A 122 4.82 9.40 -5.48
CA LEU A 122 5.69 9.10 -4.34
C LEU A 122 7.13 9.67 -4.49
N GLU A 123 7.50 10.18 -5.65
CA GLU A 123 8.80 10.84 -5.85
C GLU A 123 8.85 12.18 -5.10
N TYR A 124 9.82 12.36 -4.22
CA TYR A 124 9.97 13.61 -3.47
C TYR A 124 10.32 14.81 -4.35
N VAL A 125 11.05 14.58 -5.40
CA VAL A 125 11.30 15.49 -6.52
C VAL A 125 11.20 14.70 -7.81
N PRO A 126 10.74 15.30 -8.92
CA PRO A 126 10.62 14.57 -10.18
C PRO A 126 11.92 13.91 -10.61
N MET A 127 11.85 12.65 -10.95
CA MET A 127 12.98 11.86 -11.44
C MET A 127 12.70 11.32 -12.84
N ASP A 128 13.76 11.27 -13.65
CA ASP A 128 13.69 10.55 -14.92
C ASP A 128 13.80 9.03 -14.62
N GLY A 129 12.99 8.22 -15.28
CA GLY A 129 13.07 6.77 -15.16
C GLY A 129 11.88 6.14 -14.42
N VAL A 130 11.92 4.80 -14.32
CA VAL A 130 10.98 3.94 -13.59
C VAL A 130 11.80 3.06 -12.65
N TYR A 131 11.41 2.99 -11.38
CA TYR A 131 12.23 2.37 -10.34
C TYR A 131 11.53 1.20 -9.63
N ALA A 132 10.29 0.94 -9.96
CA ALA A 132 9.54 -0.22 -9.50
C ALA A 132 8.64 -0.76 -10.61
N MET A 133 8.35 -2.04 -10.55
CA MET A 133 7.33 -2.72 -11.32
C MET A 133 6.13 -2.98 -10.41
N PRO A 134 5.04 -2.18 -10.50
CA PRO A 134 3.80 -2.48 -9.81
C PRO A 134 3.30 -3.88 -10.16
N TYR A 135 3.05 -4.70 -9.16
CA TYR A 135 2.62 -6.09 -9.33
C TYR A 135 1.17 -6.27 -8.93
N MET A 136 0.86 -5.98 -7.68
CA MET A 136 -0.49 -6.07 -7.12
C MET A 136 -0.86 -4.79 -6.38
N ALA A 137 -2.12 -4.46 -6.46
CA ALA A 137 -2.75 -3.39 -5.69
C ALA A 137 -3.79 -3.97 -4.73
N ASN A 138 -4.23 -3.16 -3.79
CA ASN A 138 -5.42 -3.41 -3.00
C ASN A 138 -6.53 -2.44 -3.41
N ALA A 139 -7.72 -2.63 -2.86
CA ALA A 139 -8.84 -1.74 -3.04
C ALA A 139 -9.55 -1.52 -1.69
N ALA A 140 -9.81 -0.26 -1.35
CA ALA A 140 -10.53 0.10 -0.15
C ALA A 140 -11.77 0.94 -0.46
N GLY A 141 -12.78 0.76 0.39
CA GLY A 141 -14.07 1.44 0.26
C GLY A 141 -15.02 0.91 1.32
N VAL A 142 -16.16 0.43 0.94
CA VAL A 142 -17.16 -0.13 1.84
C VAL A 142 -17.41 -1.59 1.50
N LEU A 143 -17.10 -2.50 2.42
CA LEU A 143 -17.61 -3.86 2.39
C LEU A 143 -19.04 -3.88 2.95
N TYR A 144 -19.94 -4.63 2.34
CA TYR A 144 -21.31 -4.76 2.82
C TYR A 144 -21.80 -6.21 2.80
N ASN A 145 -22.74 -6.50 3.70
CA ASN A 145 -23.44 -7.78 3.74
C ASN A 145 -24.51 -7.81 2.64
N LYS A 146 -24.24 -8.51 1.55
CA LYS A 146 -25.10 -8.55 0.37
C LYS A 146 -26.46 -9.15 0.66
N ASP A 147 -26.52 -10.19 1.51
CA ASP A 147 -27.78 -10.82 1.87
C ASP A 147 -28.68 -9.84 2.64
N MET A 148 -28.12 -9.02 3.54
CA MET A 148 -28.88 -7.99 4.25
C MET A 148 -29.41 -6.91 3.29
N PHE A 149 -28.58 -6.47 2.35
CA PHE A 149 -29.00 -5.50 1.33
C PHE A 149 -30.14 -6.02 0.48
N GLU A 150 -30.07 -7.28 0.04
CA GLU A 150 -31.13 -7.93 -0.73
C GLU A 150 -32.41 -8.13 0.10
N GLU A 151 -32.30 -8.59 1.35
CA GLU A 151 -33.44 -8.82 2.24
C GLU A 151 -34.23 -7.53 2.54
N HIS A 152 -33.51 -6.42 2.79
CA HIS A 152 -34.12 -5.13 3.13
C HIS A 152 -34.37 -4.22 1.94
N GLY A 153 -33.92 -4.61 0.73
CA GLY A 153 -34.06 -3.82 -0.48
C GLY A 153 -33.31 -2.50 -0.43
N TRP A 154 -32.12 -2.51 0.20
CA TRP A 154 -31.22 -1.36 0.21
C TRP A 154 -30.47 -1.26 -1.13
N THR A 155 -30.19 -0.03 -1.53
CA THR A 155 -29.46 0.27 -2.77
C THR A 155 -28.09 0.83 -2.45
N ILE A 156 -27.10 0.52 -3.30
CA ILE A 156 -25.76 1.05 -3.19
C ILE A 156 -25.78 2.57 -3.38
N PRO A 157 -25.26 3.35 -2.43
CA PRO A 157 -25.21 4.81 -2.53
C PRO A 157 -24.07 5.25 -3.46
N THR A 158 -24.27 6.33 -4.20
CA THR A 158 -23.27 6.91 -5.09
C THR A 158 -22.83 8.33 -4.70
N THR A 159 -23.45 8.89 -3.67
CA THR A 159 -23.13 10.20 -3.11
C THR A 159 -23.11 10.16 -1.57
N TRP A 160 -22.43 11.12 -0.96
CA TRP A 160 -22.38 11.24 0.51
C TRP A 160 -23.78 11.34 1.15
N ASP A 161 -24.67 12.15 0.56
CA ASP A 161 -26.04 12.30 1.09
C ASP A 161 -26.85 11.01 0.97
N GLU A 162 -26.65 10.23 -0.10
CA GLU A 162 -27.26 8.91 -0.24
C GLU A 162 -26.69 7.92 0.78
N PHE A 163 -25.37 7.96 1.04
CA PHE A 163 -24.72 7.10 2.03
C PHE A 163 -25.23 7.36 3.45
N THR A 164 -25.29 8.62 3.85
CA THR A 164 -25.82 8.98 5.19
C THR A 164 -27.31 8.66 5.31
N SER A 165 -28.10 8.89 4.25
CA SER A 165 -29.51 8.51 4.22
C SER A 165 -29.70 6.99 4.30
N LEU A 166 -28.81 6.21 3.69
CA LEU A 166 -28.81 4.75 3.83
C LEU A 166 -28.50 4.34 5.28
N CYS A 167 -27.50 4.95 5.92
CA CYS A 167 -27.18 4.69 7.32
C CYS A 167 -28.40 4.98 8.23
N GLU A 168 -29.06 6.14 8.05
CA GLU A 168 -30.28 6.49 8.79
C GLU A 168 -31.41 5.48 8.58
N LYS A 169 -31.57 4.98 7.35
CA LYS A 169 -32.58 3.95 7.03
C LYS A 169 -32.27 2.63 7.72
N ILE A 170 -31.00 2.19 7.72
CA ILE A 170 -30.56 0.98 8.38
C ILE A 170 -30.80 1.06 9.89
N GLU A 171 -30.45 2.19 10.52
CA GLU A 171 -30.73 2.44 11.94
C GLU A 171 -32.22 2.41 12.28
N ALA A 172 -33.06 3.00 11.43
CA ALA A 172 -34.52 3.01 11.62
C ALA A 172 -35.10 1.59 11.58
N GLU A 173 -34.43 0.64 10.94
CA GLU A 173 -34.81 -0.78 10.92
C GLU A 173 -34.22 -1.56 12.12
N GLY A 174 -33.49 -0.87 13.01
CA GLY A 174 -32.90 -1.46 14.22
C GLY A 174 -31.61 -2.22 13.99
N ILE A 175 -30.95 -1.98 12.86
CA ILE A 175 -29.67 -2.61 12.46
C ILE A 175 -28.57 -1.55 12.59
N LEU A 176 -27.36 -1.98 12.99
CA LEU A 176 -26.20 -1.10 13.06
C LEU A 176 -25.63 -0.88 11.65
N PRO A 177 -25.51 0.36 11.17
CA PRO A 177 -24.94 0.62 9.84
C PRO A 177 -23.47 0.23 9.72
N LEU A 178 -22.62 0.70 10.65
CA LEU A 178 -21.16 0.59 10.60
C LEU A 178 -20.60 -0.06 11.87
N TYR A 179 -19.46 -0.73 11.75
CA TYR A 179 -18.70 -1.18 12.90
C TYR A 179 -17.20 -0.83 12.70
N PHE A 180 -16.57 -0.24 13.71
CA PHE A 180 -15.18 0.18 13.66
C PHE A 180 -14.32 -0.50 14.73
N GLY A 181 -13.06 -0.76 14.37
CA GLY A 181 -12.04 -1.38 15.23
C GLY A 181 -10.99 -0.40 15.73
N PHE A 182 -11.35 0.82 16.07
CA PHE A 182 -10.46 1.94 16.33
C PHE A 182 -9.55 1.82 17.55
N LYS A 183 -9.65 0.73 18.32
CA LYS A 183 -8.62 0.38 19.31
C LYS A 183 -7.27 0.15 18.64
N ASP A 184 -7.25 -0.45 17.47
CA ASP A 184 -6.08 -0.57 16.64
C ASP A 184 -6.02 0.67 15.74
N SER A 185 -5.19 1.65 16.09
CA SER A 185 -5.20 3.01 15.51
C SER A 185 -5.09 3.04 13.98
N TRP A 186 -4.35 2.09 13.40
CA TRP A 186 -4.21 2.00 11.94
C TRP A 186 -5.56 1.83 11.22
N THR A 187 -6.59 1.25 11.87
CA THR A 187 -7.91 1.09 11.26
C THR A 187 -8.65 2.41 11.06
N CYS A 188 -8.21 3.49 11.73
CA CYS A 188 -8.72 4.84 11.48
C CYS A 188 -8.30 5.34 10.09
N LEU A 189 -7.18 4.85 9.56
CA LEU A 189 -6.72 5.25 8.22
C LEU A 189 -7.62 4.72 7.09
N ALA A 190 -8.36 3.64 7.28
CA ALA A 190 -9.22 3.10 6.24
C ALA A 190 -10.35 4.07 5.84
N PRO A 191 -11.22 4.57 6.74
CA PRO A 191 -12.19 5.60 6.38
C PRO A 191 -11.54 6.94 6.04
N TRP A 192 -10.42 7.31 6.68
CA TRP A 192 -9.67 8.53 6.35
C TRP A 192 -9.27 8.56 4.88
N ASN A 193 -8.57 7.52 4.41
CA ASN A 193 -8.12 7.44 3.03
C ASN A 193 -9.29 7.39 2.04
N ALA A 194 -10.31 6.57 2.33
CA ALA A 194 -11.48 6.43 1.47
C ALA A 194 -12.25 7.76 1.28
N ILE A 195 -12.21 8.67 2.26
CA ILE A 195 -12.79 10.00 2.18
C ILE A 195 -11.81 10.98 1.50
N ALA A 196 -10.52 10.88 1.84
CA ALA A 196 -9.53 11.84 1.39
C ALA A 196 -9.28 11.77 -0.12
N VAL A 197 -9.34 10.59 -0.73
CA VAL A 197 -9.15 10.43 -2.18
C VAL A 197 -10.19 11.16 -3.03
N ASP A 198 -11.39 11.39 -2.48
CA ASP A 198 -12.45 12.14 -3.16
C ASP A 198 -12.40 13.65 -2.88
N LEU A 199 -11.91 14.05 -1.68
CA LEU A 199 -12.07 15.42 -1.17
C LEU A 199 -10.78 16.23 -1.10
N ALA A 200 -9.63 15.59 -1.10
CA ALA A 200 -8.33 16.25 -1.10
C ALA A 200 -7.62 16.04 -2.44
N PRO A 201 -6.80 16.98 -2.90
CA PRO A 201 -5.94 16.75 -4.07
C PRO A 201 -4.98 15.57 -3.83
N SER A 202 -4.75 14.71 -4.84
CA SER A 202 -3.83 13.57 -4.71
C SER A 202 -2.40 14.03 -4.38
N ASP A 203 -2.00 15.19 -4.87
CA ASP A 203 -0.70 15.81 -4.70
C ASP A 203 -0.58 16.71 -3.45
N VAL A 204 -1.56 16.70 -2.53
CA VAL A 204 -1.59 17.61 -1.37
C VAL A 204 -0.31 17.57 -0.54
N CYS A 205 0.29 16.40 -0.33
CA CYS A 205 1.54 16.25 0.42
C CYS A 205 2.71 16.95 -0.28
N SER A 206 2.81 16.80 -1.61
CA SER A 206 3.79 17.49 -2.44
C SER A 206 3.60 19.01 -2.40
N GLU A 207 2.37 19.49 -2.55
CA GLU A 207 2.05 20.93 -2.54
C GLU A 207 2.31 21.58 -1.16
N VAL A 208 2.08 20.83 -0.07
CA VAL A 208 2.47 21.25 1.29
C VAL A 208 4.00 21.35 1.41
N ASN A 209 4.74 20.40 0.88
CA ASN A 209 6.22 20.43 0.89
C ASN A 209 6.79 21.61 0.08
N LYS A 210 6.13 21.96 -1.04
CA LYS A 210 6.46 23.16 -1.83
C LYS A 210 6.12 24.46 -1.10
N GLY A 211 5.22 24.42 -0.11
CA GLY A 211 4.71 25.57 0.63
C GLY A 211 3.55 26.29 -0.06
N ASN A 212 2.86 25.63 -0.98
CA ASN A 212 1.75 26.20 -1.76
C ASN A 212 0.41 26.11 -1.02
N THR A 213 0.26 25.16 -0.10
CA THR A 213 -0.98 24.92 0.66
C THR A 213 -0.68 24.38 2.08
N THR A 214 -1.71 24.08 2.84
CA THR A 214 -1.65 23.45 4.17
C THR A 214 -2.62 22.28 4.25
N PHE A 215 -2.39 21.34 5.18
CA PHE A 215 -3.38 20.29 5.46
C PHE A 215 -4.66 20.87 6.09
N THR A 216 -4.54 21.95 6.86
CA THR A 216 -5.72 22.67 7.39
C THR A 216 -6.67 23.09 6.28
N ASP A 217 -6.16 23.53 5.13
CA ASP A 217 -6.98 23.98 4.00
C ASP A 217 -7.64 22.82 3.23
N ASN A 218 -6.99 21.63 3.22
CA ASN A 218 -7.40 20.52 2.37
C ASN A 218 -8.09 19.37 3.13
N TYR A 219 -7.77 19.14 4.42
CA TYR A 219 -8.27 17.97 5.16
C TYR A 219 -9.44 18.28 6.11
N ARG A 220 -9.95 19.51 6.13
CA ARG A 220 -11.05 19.87 7.04
C ARG A 220 -12.29 19.03 6.80
N GLU A 221 -12.75 18.97 5.56
CA GLU A 221 -13.96 18.22 5.21
C GLU A 221 -13.74 16.71 5.37
N VAL A 222 -12.53 16.22 5.06
CA VAL A 222 -12.14 14.82 5.31
C VAL A 222 -12.32 14.46 6.80
N ALA A 223 -11.73 15.26 7.69
CA ALA A 223 -11.78 15.04 9.12
C ALA A 223 -13.23 15.11 9.66
N GLU A 224 -14.00 16.10 9.23
CA GLU A 224 -15.38 16.30 9.67
C GLU A 224 -16.29 15.15 9.21
N LYS A 225 -16.12 14.66 7.97
CA LYS A 225 -16.90 13.53 7.44
C LYS A 225 -16.53 12.23 8.12
N GLU A 226 -15.22 11.96 8.32
CA GLU A 226 -14.83 10.77 9.07
C GLU A 226 -15.42 10.75 10.48
N LYS A 227 -15.36 11.88 11.19
CA LYS A 227 -15.95 11.99 12.52
C LYS A 227 -17.46 11.82 12.50
N ALA A 228 -18.15 12.27 11.45
CA ALA A 228 -19.58 12.09 11.28
C ALA A 228 -20.00 10.62 11.18
N LEU A 229 -19.13 9.73 10.65
CA LEU A 229 -19.40 8.29 10.59
C LEU A 229 -19.62 7.65 11.96
N LEU A 230 -19.03 8.22 13.03
CA LEU A 230 -19.22 7.73 14.39
C LEU A 230 -20.69 7.77 14.85
N THR A 231 -21.51 8.63 14.26
CA THR A 231 -22.95 8.71 14.53
C THR A 231 -23.67 7.41 14.15
N TYR A 232 -23.13 6.70 13.15
CA TYR A 232 -23.73 5.47 12.60
C TYR A 232 -23.03 4.19 13.06
N ALA A 233 -22.09 4.31 14.01
CA ALA A 233 -21.26 3.20 14.48
C ALA A 233 -21.71 2.72 15.88
N GLN A 234 -21.17 1.57 16.28
CA GLN A 234 -21.34 1.06 17.65
C GLN A 234 -20.78 2.04 18.70
N ASP A 235 -21.30 1.96 19.91
CA ASP A 235 -20.80 2.72 21.04
C ASP A 235 -19.30 2.43 21.28
N ASN A 236 -18.52 3.48 21.53
CA ASN A 236 -17.11 3.41 21.89
C ASN A 236 -16.24 2.57 20.92
N PRO A 237 -16.08 2.98 19.65
CA PRO A 237 -15.30 2.23 18.66
C PRO A 237 -13.84 1.93 19.07
N ALA A 238 -13.25 2.77 19.95
CA ALA A 238 -11.90 2.57 20.46
C ALA A 238 -11.78 1.46 21.53
N ALA A 239 -12.89 0.83 21.93
CA ALA A 239 -12.83 -0.37 22.79
C ALA A 239 -12.58 -1.66 22.01
N TYR A 240 -12.79 -1.65 20.69
CA TYR A 240 -12.75 -2.81 19.81
C TYR A 240 -11.61 -2.70 18.83
N GLY A 241 -10.88 -3.83 18.61
CA GLY A 241 -9.79 -3.90 17.64
C GLY A 241 -10.26 -4.38 16.27
N TYR A 242 -9.33 -4.47 15.35
CA TYR A 242 -9.56 -4.93 13.97
C TYR A 242 -10.27 -6.30 13.93
N ASN A 243 -9.75 -7.26 14.70
CA ASN A 243 -10.32 -8.61 14.74
C ASN A 243 -11.74 -8.62 15.34
N ASP A 244 -12.02 -7.72 16.27
CA ASP A 244 -13.36 -7.58 16.84
C ASP A 244 -14.33 -7.05 15.78
N ALA A 245 -13.92 -6.03 15.01
CA ALA A 245 -14.72 -5.46 13.93
C ALA A 245 -14.98 -6.46 12.80
N CYS A 246 -13.94 -7.19 12.35
CA CYS A 246 -14.12 -8.28 11.37
C CYS A 246 -15.09 -9.36 11.88
N THR A 247 -15.02 -9.71 13.17
CA THR A 247 -15.90 -10.69 13.80
C THR A 247 -17.34 -10.20 13.89
N ALA A 248 -17.54 -8.95 14.27
CA ALA A 248 -18.87 -8.33 14.36
C ALA A 248 -19.54 -8.27 12.98
N PHE A 249 -18.82 -7.81 11.97
CA PHE A 249 -19.31 -7.79 10.59
C PHE A 249 -19.63 -9.19 10.06
N ALA A 250 -18.74 -10.16 10.29
CA ALA A 250 -18.93 -11.56 9.89
C ALA A 250 -20.17 -12.21 10.51
N LYS A 251 -20.57 -11.76 11.71
CA LYS A 251 -21.80 -12.18 12.41
C LYS A 251 -23.05 -11.43 12.00
N GLY A 252 -22.93 -10.42 11.13
CA GLY A 252 -24.04 -9.57 10.73
C GLY A 252 -24.46 -8.56 11.82
N GLU A 253 -23.55 -8.20 12.75
CA GLU A 253 -23.81 -7.18 13.77
C GLU A 253 -23.84 -5.77 13.17
N SER A 254 -23.25 -5.56 11.98
CA SER A 254 -23.40 -4.37 11.16
C SER A 254 -23.67 -4.71 9.70
N ALA A 255 -24.31 -3.78 8.99
CA ALA A 255 -24.63 -3.94 7.58
C ALA A 255 -23.42 -3.68 6.68
N MET A 256 -22.53 -2.76 7.09
CA MET A 256 -21.38 -2.29 6.31
C MET A 256 -20.13 -2.19 7.18
N PHE A 257 -18.96 -2.19 6.53
CA PHE A 257 -17.65 -2.00 7.15
C PHE A 257 -16.75 -1.20 6.20
N VAL A 258 -16.33 0.00 6.59
CA VAL A 258 -15.43 0.85 5.81
C VAL A 258 -14.00 0.35 6.01
N ILE A 259 -13.51 -0.43 5.07
CA ILE A 259 -12.23 -1.12 5.13
C ILE A 259 -11.79 -1.56 3.72
N GLY A 260 -10.55 -2.03 3.56
CA GLY A 260 -10.06 -2.58 2.31
C GLY A 260 -10.29 -4.07 2.13
N SER A 261 -10.04 -4.54 0.90
CA SER A 261 -10.17 -5.94 0.47
C SER A 261 -9.37 -6.93 1.33
N TYR A 262 -8.27 -6.46 1.91
CA TYR A 262 -7.41 -7.22 2.82
C TYR A 262 -8.11 -7.72 4.10
N ALA A 263 -9.29 -7.18 4.43
CA ALA A 263 -10.05 -7.65 5.60
C ALA A 263 -10.86 -8.93 5.32
N VAL A 264 -11.11 -9.25 4.06
CA VAL A 264 -11.99 -10.37 3.68
C VAL A 264 -11.49 -11.73 4.17
N PRO A 265 -10.21 -12.10 4.08
CA PRO A 265 -9.72 -13.35 4.64
C PRO A 265 -10.04 -13.48 6.14
N GLN A 266 -9.85 -12.43 6.94
CA GLN A 266 -10.16 -12.42 8.37
C GLN A 266 -11.67 -12.55 8.62
N ILE A 267 -12.52 -11.87 7.85
CA ILE A 267 -13.98 -11.99 7.95
C ILE A 267 -14.42 -13.42 7.60
N LYS A 268 -13.90 -13.97 6.50
CA LYS A 268 -14.19 -15.33 6.05
C LYS A 268 -13.68 -16.41 6.99
N SER A 269 -12.63 -16.16 7.77
CA SER A 269 -12.18 -17.10 8.81
C SER A 269 -13.22 -17.28 9.92
N VAL A 270 -14.06 -16.29 10.16
CA VAL A 270 -15.17 -16.33 11.14
C VAL A 270 -16.45 -16.87 10.53
N ASN A 271 -16.79 -16.42 9.32
CA ASN A 271 -17.98 -16.86 8.59
C ASN A 271 -17.64 -17.11 7.11
N PRO A 272 -17.23 -18.34 6.74
CA PRO A 272 -16.85 -18.69 5.38
C PRO A 272 -17.95 -18.45 4.33
N ASP A 273 -19.21 -18.60 4.75
CA ASP A 273 -20.38 -18.52 3.87
C ASP A 273 -20.96 -17.09 3.75
N MET A 274 -20.39 -16.10 4.44
CA MET A 274 -20.86 -14.72 4.35
C MET A 274 -20.78 -14.20 2.92
N ASN A 275 -21.91 -13.71 2.40
CA ASN A 275 -21.99 -13.10 1.08
C ASN A 275 -21.58 -11.63 1.17
N ILE A 276 -20.33 -11.35 0.79
CA ILE A 276 -19.70 -10.02 0.85
C ILE A 276 -19.58 -9.46 -0.55
N ASP A 277 -19.94 -8.20 -0.72
CA ASP A 277 -19.59 -7.41 -1.88
C ASP A 277 -19.09 -6.05 -1.42
N SER A 278 -18.67 -5.19 -2.33
CA SER A 278 -18.08 -3.89 -2.00
C SER A 278 -18.60 -2.78 -2.91
N PHE A 279 -18.40 -1.54 -2.49
CA PHE A 279 -18.59 -0.37 -3.35
C PHE A 279 -17.57 0.72 -2.97
N VAL A 280 -17.29 1.60 -3.94
CA VAL A 280 -16.43 2.77 -3.75
C VAL A 280 -17.08 3.68 -2.72
N PHE A 281 -16.31 4.14 -1.72
CA PHE A 281 -16.83 5.05 -0.69
C PHE A 281 -17.25 6.37 -1.33
N PRO A 282 -18.51 6.81 -1.18
CA PRO A 282 -19.00 8.00 -1.87
C PRO A 282 -18.84 9.24 -0.99
N ALA A 283 -17.62 9.79 -0.90
CA ALA A 283 -17.38 10.95 -0.04
C ALA A 283 -17.87 12.27 -0.65
N SER A 284 -17.96 12.40 -1.98
CA SER A 284 -18.51 13.59 -2.66
C SER A 284 -20.01 13.47 -2.90
N ASN A 285 -20.70 14.60 -2.95
CA ASN A 285 -22.10 14.69 -3.43
C ASN A 285 -22.19 14.77 -4.96
N ASN A 286 -21.08 14.81 -5.67
CA ASN A 286 -20.98 14.60 -7.09
C ASN A 286 -20.44 13.20 -7.38
N ALA A 287 -21.28 12.26 -7.80
CA ALA A 287 -20.90 10.87 -8.03
C ALA A 287 -19.75 10.70 -9.05
N GLU A 288 -19.60 11.65 -9.98
CA GLU A 288 -18.52 11.63 -10.97
C GLU A 288 -17.13 11.90 -10.37
N GLU A 289 -17.08 12.55 -9.19
CA GLU A 289 -15.84 12.87 -8.48
C GLU A 289 -15.36 11.73 -7.60
N ASN A 290 -16.24 10.79 -7.23
CA ASN A 290 -15.85 9.66 -6.41
C ASN A 290 -14.94 8.72 -7.19
N VAL A 291 -13.81 8.33 -6.57
CA VAL A 291 -12.77 7.48 -7.14
C VAL A 291 -12.48 6.30 -6.22
N LEU A 292 -11.90 5.25 -6.77
CA LEU A 292 -11.48 4.11 -5.97
C LEU A 292 -10.21 4.45 -5.19
N ASN A 293 -10.23 4.24 -3.89
CA ASN A 293 -9.01 4.23 -3.10
C ASN A 293 -8.26 2.91 -3.35
N SER A 294 -7.17 2.99 -4.13
CA SER A 294 -6.36 1.85 -4.54
C SER A 294 -4.92 2.29 -4.78
N GLY A 295 -3.96 1.56 -4.27
CA GLY A 295 -2.54 1.85 -4.42
C GLY A 295 -1.72 0.57 -4.54
N ASN A 296 -0.43 0.72 -4.87
CA ASN A 296 0.51 -0.38 -5.05
C ASN A 296 0.76 -1.11 -3.73
N ASP A 297 0.06 -2.22 -3.52
CA ASP A 297 0.21 -3.06 -2.34
C ASP A 297 1.52 -3.87 -2.36
N LEU A 298 1.90 -4.36 -3.54
CA LEU A 298 3.17 -5.04 -3.76
C LEU A 298 3.75 -4.63 -5.11
N GLN A 299 4.97 -4.12 -5.08
CA GLN A 299 5.76 -3.80 -6.26
C GLN A 299 7.19 -4.32 -6.10
N PHE A 300 7.85 -4.60 -7.21
CA PHE A 300 9.21 -5.09 -7.20
C PHE A 300 10.17 -4.02 -7.73
N SER A 301 11.21 -3.74 -6.96
CA SER A 301 12.33 -2.88 -7.35
C SER A 301 13.60 -3.69 -7.42
N VAL A 302 14.37 -3.51 -8.51
CA VAL A 302 15.72 -4.07 -8.63
C VAL A 302 16.68 -3.16 -7.87
N MET A 303 17.53 -3.73 -7.03
CA MET A 303 18.52 -2.93 -6.30
C MET A 303 19.61 -2.42 -7.25
N LYS A 304 20.05 -1.18 -7.03
CA LYS A 304 21.05 -0.51 -7.88
C LYS A 304 22.35 -1.32 -8.01
N ASP A 305 22.73 -2.01 -6.95
CA ASP A 305 23.96 -2.82 -6.90
C ASP A 305 23.79 -4.24 -7.47
N CYS A 306 22.60 -4.62 -7.96
CA CYS A 306 22.39 -5.90 -8.61
C CYS A 306 23.33 -6.08 -9.80
N LYS A 307 24.08 -7.18 -9.81
CA LYS A 307 25.07 -7.49 -10.86
C LYS A 307 24.50 -8.31 -12.02
N HIS A 308 23.26 -8.78 -11.87
CA HIS A 308 22.59 -9.75 -12.73
C HIS A 308 21.26 -9.18 -13.22
N LYS A 309 21.34 -8.00 -13.88
CA LYS A 309 20.16 -7.25 -14.35
C LYS A 309 19.26 -8.09 -15.25
N GLU A 310 19.83 -8.79 -16.21
CA GLU A 310 19.05 -9.57 -17.18
C GLU A 310 18.33 -10.75 -16.51
N GLU A 311 19.00 -11.41 -15.56
CA GLU A 311 18.42 -12.50 -14.79
C GLU A 311 17.34 -11.97 -13.80
N ALA A 312 17.54 -10.79 -13.23
CA ALA A 312 16.51 -10.13 -12.43
C ALA A 312 15.27 -9.79 -13.28
N TYR A 313 15.48 -9.30 -14.52
CA TYR A 313 14.37 -9.06 -15.46
C TYR A 313 13.65 -10.35 -15.88
N GLU A 314 14.37 -11.48 -15.98
CA GLU A 314 13.76 -12.79 -16.25
C GLU A 314 12.83 -13.21 -15.10
N VAL A 315 13.22 -12.95 -13.84
CA VAL A 315 12.37 -13.17 -12.66
C VAL A 315 11.13 -12.24 -12.69
N LEU A 316 11.31 -10.96 -13.02
CA LEU A 316 10.17 -10.03 -13.12
C LEU A 316 9.19 -10.44 -14.23
N ARG A 317 9.69 -10.88 -15.41
CA ARG A 317 8.81 -11.41 -16.48
C ARG A 317 8.03 -12.63 -16.04
N PHE A 318 8.68 -13.53 -15.29
CA PHE A 318 8.04 -14.73 -14.76
C PHE A 318 6.90 -14.35 -13.78
N PHE A 319 7.12 -13.39 -12.88
CA PHE A 319 6.04 -12.92 -12.01
C PHE A 319 4.87 -12.33 -12.82
N MET A 320 5.16 -11.71 -13.95
CA MET A 320 4.17 -11.10 -14.85
C MET A 320 3.46 -12.08 -15.79
N GLU A 321 3.79 -13.38 -15.80
CA GLU A 321 3.00 -14.36 -16.54
C GLU A 321 1.56 -14.43 -16.01
N ASP A 322 0.56 -14.47 -16.89
CA ASP A 322 -0.85 -14.39 -16.52
C ASP A 322 -1.26 -15.43 -15.49
N GLU A 323 -0.75 -16.66 -15.62
CA GLU A 323 -1.01 -17.75 -14.66
C GLU A 323 -0.46 -17.42 -13.27
N ASN A 324 0.72 -16.79 -13.17
CA ASN A 324 1.36 -16.44 -11.91
C ASN A 324 0.66 -15.25 -11.26
N VAL A 325 0.24 -14.26 -12.06
CA VAL A 325 -0.59 -13.15 -11.63
C VAL A 325 -1.91 -13.65 -11.06
N GLN A 326 -2.60 -14.57 -11.78
CA GLN A 326 -3.87 -15.14 -11.33
C GLN A 326 -3.70 -15.95 -10.04
N SER A 327 -2.62 -16.76 -9.91
CA SER A 327 -2.33 -17.50 -8.68
C SER A 327 -2.22 -16.58 -7.45
N TYR A 328 -1.59 -15.42 -7.61
CA TYR A 328 -1.48 -14.44 -6.53
C TYR A 328 -2.83 -13.78 -6.20
N ILE A 329 -3.63 -13.44 -7.23
CA ILE A 329 -4.98 -12.88 -7.04
C ILE A 329 -5.86 -13.86 -6.25
N ASP A 330 -5.82 -15.13 -6.62
CA ASP A 330 -6.64 -16.18 -5.99
C ASP A 330 -6.25 -16.40 -4.52
N ASP A 331 -4.96 -16.32 -4.20
CA ASP A 331 -4.44 -16.52 -2.84
C ASP A 331 -4.70 -15.30 -1.95
N GLN A 332 -4.41 -14.08 -2.44
CA GLN A 332 -4.39 -12.87 -1.65
C GLN A 332 -5.62 -11.95 -1.82
N SER A 333 -6.57 -12.30 -2.69
CA SER A 333 -7.71 -11.43 -3.06
C SER A 333 -7.27 -10.03 -3.53
N ALA A 334 -6.15 -9.97 -4.25
CA ALA A 334 -5.51 -8.74 -4.69
C ALA A 334 -6.09 -8.20 -6.00
N VAL A 335 -5.72 -6.97 -6.35
CA VAL A 335 -6.03 -6.33 -7.63
C VAL A 335 -4.77 -6.34 -8.50
N PRO A 336 -4.80 -6.88 -9.74
CA PRO A 336 -3.62 -6.89 -10.59
C PRO A 336 -3.29 -5.50 -11.13
N CYS A 337 -2.03 -5.09 -11.00
CA CYS A 337 -1.52 -3.90 -11.69
C CYS A 337 -1.30 -4.15 -13.19
N LYS A 338 -1.15 -5.40 -13.58
CA LYS A 338 -1.02 -5.81 -14.98
C LYS A 338 -2.32 -5.64 -15.76
N LYS A 339 -2.21 -5.19 -17.01
CA LYS A 339 -3.29 -5.25 -18.01
C LYS A 339 -3.60 -6.70 -18.36
N GLY A 340 -4.87 -7.04 -18.48
CA GLY A 340 -5.30 -8.40 -18.83
C GLY A 340 -6.72 -8.64 -18.35
N ASP A 341 -7.25 -9.79 -18.75
CA ASP A 341 -8.58 -10.26 -18.33
C ASP A 341 -8.42 -11.29 -17.22
N PHE A 342 -8.31 -10.81 -15.99
CA PHE A 342 -8.15 -11.64 -14.79
C PHE A 342 -9.48 -11.85 -14.08
N GLU A 343 -9.63 -13.03 -13.46
CA GLU A 343 -10.76 -13.31 -12.59
C GLU A 343 -10.52 -12.63 -11.24
N LEU A 344 -11.26 -11.53 -10.99
CA LEU A 344 -11.21 -10.85 -9.70
C LEU A 344 -12.11 -11.55 -8.68
N PRO A 345 -11.78 -11.53 -7.39
CA PRO A 345 -12.66 -11.99 -6.33
C PRO A 345 -14.03 -11.30 -6.41
N SER A 346 -15.12 -12.08 -6.28
CA SER A 346 -16.49 -11.57 -6.45
C SER A 346 -16.84 -10.42 -5.50
N MET A 347 -16.15 -10.32 -4.38
CA MET A 347 -16.33 -9.20 -3.43
C MET A 347 -15.79 -7.85 -3.97
N LEU A 348 -15.12 -7.83 -5.12
CA LEU A 348 -14.70 -6.63 -5.82
C LEU A 348 -15.62 -6.26 -7.00
N ASP A 349 -16.74 -6.98 -7.21
CA ASP A 349 -17.62 -6.74 -8.35
C ASP A 349 -18.11 -5.28 -8.41
N GLY A 350 -18.43 -4.69 -7.27
CA GLY A 350 -18.87 -3.29 -7.19
C GLY A 350 -17.76 -2.25 -7.41
N MET A 351 -16.48 -2.67 -7.42
CA MET A 351 -15.32 -1.81 -7.70
C MET A 351 -14.67 -2.09 -9.06
N LYS A 352 -15.11 -3.16 -9.74
CA LYS A 352 -14.49 -3.68 -10.96
C LYS A 352 -14.40 -2.66 -12.09
N GLU A 353 -15.43 -1.82 -12.27
CA GLU A 353 -15.44 -0.77 -13.29
C GLU A 353 -14.33 0.25 -13.04
N TYR A 354 -14.18 0.73 -11.80
CA TYR A 354 -13.11 1.66 -11.41
C TYR A 354 -11.70 1.06 -11.61
N ILE A 355 -11.53 -0.22 -11.26
CA ILE A 355 -10.27 -0.95 -11.46
C ILE A 355 -9.92 -1.04 -12.95
N ASN A 356 -10.90 -1.36 -13.80
CA ASN A 356 -10.69 -1.54 -15.23
C ASN A 356 -10.44 -0.23 -15.95
N GLU A 357 -11.11 0.86 -15.53
CA GLU A 357 -10.96 2.19 -16.10
C GLU A 357 -9.74 2.95 -15.54
N GLY A 358 -9.09 2.43 -14.49
CA GLY A 358 -8.02 3.14 -13.79
C GLY A 358 -8.50 4.40 -13.09
N LYS A 359 -9.80 4.48 -12.73
CA LYS A 359 -10.39 5.59 -11.99
C LYS A 359 -10.10 5.43 -10.50
N LEU A 360 -8.85 5.64 -10.13
CA LEU A 360 -8.35 5.39 -8.78
C LEU A 360 -7.37 6.48 -8.34
N VAL A 361 -7.21 6.60 -7.02
CA VAL A 361 -6.23 7.48 -6.37
C VAL A 361 -5.59 6.68 -5.23
N ASP A 362 -4.27 6.86 -5.07
CA ASP A 362 -3.48 6.22 -4.04
C ASP A 362 -3.88 6.67 -2.63
N TYR A 363 -3.52 5.88 -1.65
CA TYR A 363 -3.75 6.16 -0.25
C TYR A 363 -2.96 7.39 0.20
N GLN A 364 -3.61 8.34 0.82
CA GLN A 364 -2.94 9.53 1.34
C GLN A 364 -1.86 9.19 2.39
N ASP A 365 -2.08 8.14 3.17
CA ASP A 365 -1.13 7.72 4.20
C ASP A 365 0.14 7.06 3.64
N HIS A 366 0.18 6.68 2.36
CA HIS A 366 1.41 6.25 1.69
C HIS A 366 2.48 7.35 1.63
N HIS A 367 2.07 8.61 1.74
CA HIS A 367 2.96 9.78 1.79
C HIS A 367 3.35 10.19 3.22
N TYR A 368 2.74 9.59 4.26
CA TYR A 368 2.96 10.06 5.62
C TYR A 368 4.22 9.45 6.25
N PRO A 369 5.08 10.26 6.91
CA PRO A 369 6.22 9.71 7.64
C PRO A 369 5.75 8.77 8.75
N SER A 370 6.31 7.57 8.81
CA SER A 370 5.93 6.55 9.81
C SER A 370 6.07 7.08 11.24
N GLU A 371 7.07 7.91 11.50
CA GLU A 371 7.36 8.50 12.82
C GLU A 371 6.31 9.53 13.26
N MET A 372 5.51 10.07 12.32
CA MET A 372 4.45 11.03 12.64
C MET A 372 3.27 10.37 13.33
N SER A 373 3.08 9.05 13.15
CA SER A 373 1.97 8.27 13.75
C SER A 373 0.60 8.92 13.50
N VAL A 374 0.30 9.20 12.23
CA VAL A 374 -0.94 9.87 11.81
C VAL A 374 -2.18 9.10 12.23
N ASP A 375 -2.12 7.79 12.20
CA ASP A 375 -3.15 6.88 12.70
C ASP A 375 -3.56 7.18 14.15
N ALA A 376 -2.59 7.33 15.05
CA ALA A 376 -2.82 7.68 16.44
C ALA A 376 -3.32 9.13 16.61
N MET A 377 -2.93 10.02 15.69
CA MET A 377 -3.43 11.39 15.68
C MET A 377 -4.90 11.44 15.28
N ILE A 378 -5.30 10.70 14.25
CA ILE A 378 -6.71 10.58 13.82
C ILE A 378 -7.53 9.91 14.93
N GLN A 379 -7.07 8.79 15.50
CA GLN A 379 -7.73 8.14 16.63
C GLN A 379 -8.00 9.12 17.79
N THR A 380 -6.98 9.91 18.15
CA THR A 380 -7.12 10.93 19.22
C THR A 380 -8.17 11.99 18.87
N TYR A 381 -8.18 12.43 17.60
CA TYR A 381 -9.14 13.39 17.09
C TYR A 381 -10.58 12.87 17.12
N LEU A 382 -10.79 11.63 16.67
CA LEU A 382 -12.10 10.99 16.63
C LEU A 382 -12.71 10.88 18.04
N LEU A 383 -11.88 10.74 19.08
CA LEU A 383 -12.27 10.63 20.48
C LEU A 383 -12.35 11.99 21.21
N ASP A 384 -11.98 13.10 20.58
CA ASP A 384 -12.06 14.44 21.18
C ASP A 384 -13.43 15.07 20.93
N ASP A 385 -14.29 15.13 21.94
CA ASP A 385 -15.63 15.71 21.87
C ASP A 385 -15.65 17.25 22.01
N SER A 386 -14.47 17.91 22.06
CA SER A 386 -14.43 19.37 22.18
C SER A 386 -14.86 20.06 20.88
N GLU A 387 -15.54 21.20 21.01
CA GLU A 387 -16.05 21.98 19.86
C GLU A 387 -14.95 22.38 18.84
N ASN A 388 -13.71 22.46 19.27
CA ASN A 388 -12.57 22.84 18.41
C ASN A 388 -11.63 21.66 18.11
N ALA A 389 -12.13 20.43 18.21
CA ALA A 389 -11.33 19.20 17.94
C ALA A 389 -10.69 19.22 16.55
N THR A 390 -11.48 19.53 15.52
CA THR A 390 -11.00 19.62 14.12
C THR A 390 -9.88 20.63 13.96
N ASP A 391 -10.03 21.85 14.49
CA ASP A 391 -9.00 22.88 14.40
C ASP A 391 -7.70 22.48 15.10
N LYS A 392 -7.82 21.85 16.28
CA LYS A 392 -6.65 21.34 17.01
C LYS A 392 -5.94 20.24 16.25
N PHE A 393 -6.69 19.30 15.68
CA PHE A 393 -6.17 18.18 14.92
C PHE A 393 -5.40 18.66 13.69
N LEU A 394 -6.03 19.48 12.86
CA LEU A 394 -5.44 20.00 11.62
C LEU A 394 -4.19 20.84 11.88
N LYS A 395 -4.24 21.73 12.88
CA LYS A 395 -3.07 22.52 13.30
C LYS A 395 -1.94 21.64 13.81
N LYS A 396 -2.26 20.57 14.52
CA LYS A 396 -1.26 19.57 14.96
C LYS A 396 -0.68 18.84 13.76
N PHE A 397 -1.53 18.45 12.79
CA PHE A 397 -1.10 17.79 11.56
C PHE A 397 -0.07 18.64 10.81
N ASP A 398 -0.37 19.90 10.51
CA ASP A 398 0.56 20.85 9.87
C ASP A 398 1.87 20.99 10.66
N THR A 399 1.78 21.07 11.99
CA THR A 399 2.96 21.26 12.85
C THR A 399 3.87 20.03 12.85
N GLU A 400 3.30 18.83 13.00
CA GLU A 400 4.05 17.58 13.02
C GLU A 400 4.60 17.26 11.63
N TRP A 401 3.86 17.57 10.56
CA TRP A 401 4.36 17.41 9.19
C TRP A 401 5.67 18.17 8.97
N VAL A 402 5.69 19.47 9.30
CA VAL A 402 6.91 20.29 9.19
C VAL A 402 8.03 19.76 10.08
N ARG A 403 7.68 19.23 11.25
CA ARG A 403 8.68 18.68 12.19
C ARG A 403 9.37 17.43 11.63
N TYR A 404 8.59 16.50 11.06
CA TYR A 404 9.12 15.22 10.57
C TYR A 404 9.71 15.31 9.17
N ASN A 405 9.23 16.26 8.35
CA ASN A 405 9.65 16.43 6.95
C ASN A 405 10.57 17.63 6.72
N ARG A 406 11.23 18.17 7.75
CA ARG A 406 12.04 19.40 7.62
C ARG A 406 13.05 19.34 6.48
N ASP A 407 13.84 18.28 6.42
CA ASP A 407 14.90 18.14 5.43
C ASP A 407 14.33 17.87 4.03
N LEU A 408 13.25 17.10 3.95
CA LEU A 408 12.51 16.87 2.73
C LEU A 408 11.91 18.17 2.18
N ILE A 409 11.22 18.95 3.02
CA ILE A 409 10.65 20.26 2.65
C ILE A 409 11.74 21.18 2.11
N GLN A 410 12.90 21.24 2.77
CA GLN A 410 14.02 22.04 2.29
C GLN A 410 14.51 21.57 0.91
N LYS A 411 14.67 20.25 0.72
CA LYS A 411 15.08 19.65 -0.55
C LYS A 411 14.11 20.00 -1.69
N VAL A 412 12.81 19.82 -1.45
CA VAL A 412 11.75 20.12 -2.43
C VAL A 412 11.76 21.61 -2.80
N GLN A 413 11.82 22.50 -1.80
CA GLN A 413 11.84 23.93 -2.04
C GLN A 413 13.12 24.42 -2.76
N ASP A 414 14.25 23.77 -2.52
CA ASP A 414 15.49 24.11 -3.23
C ASP A 414 15.42 23.63 -4.69
N TYR A 415 14.88 22.43 -4.93
CA TYR A 415 14.58 21.94 -6.28
C TYR A 415 13.66 22.89 -7.05
N GLU A 416 12.56 23.35 -6.43
CA GLU A 416 11.62 24.30 -7.05
C GLU A 416 12.28 25.65 -7.40
N LYS A 417 13.17 26.16 -6.54
CA LYS A 417 13.90 27.39 -6.81
C LYS A 417 14.86 27.28 -7.99
N GLU A 418 15.51 26.12 -8.13
CA GLU A 418 16.48 25.84 -9.19
C GLU A 418 15.80 25.62 -10.53
N ASN A 419 14.65 24.93 -10.55
CA ASN A 419 13.97 24.49 -11.78
C ASN A 419 12.73 25.33 -12.12
N GLY A 420 12.05 25.92 -11.14
CA GLY A 420 10.85 26.76 -11.34
C GLY A 420 11.14 28.14 -11.97
N SER A 421 12.40 28.57 -12.02
CA SER A 421 12.80 29.83 -12.65
C SER A 421 12.89 29.75 -14.18
N ASN A 422 12.66 28.60 -14.78
CA ASN A 422 12.80 28.34 -16.22
C ASN A 422 11.46 28.23 -16.99
N ASN A 423 10.31 28.49 -16.33
CA ASN A 423 8.97 28.50 -16.98
C ASN A 423 8.35 29.89 -17.02
#